data_0f7062872482ddfeaff12eb3107d4b0a
#
_entry.id   0f7062872482ddfeaff12eb3107d4b0a
#
_cell.length_a   1.000
_cell.length_b   1.000
_cell.length_c   1.000
_cell.angle_alpha   90.00
_cell.angle_beta   90.00
_cell.angle_gamma   90.00
#
_symmetry.space_group_name_H-M   'P 1'
#
loop_
_entity.id
_entity.type
_entity.pdbx_description
1 polymer ?
#
loop_
_entity_poly.entity_id
_entity_poly.type
_entity_poly.pdbx_seq_one_letter_code
_entity_poly.pdbx_strand_id
1 'polypeptide(L)'
;MAITDWPEDERPRERLLAQGAAALSDAELLAIFLRVGVRGKSAVDLARELIRHFGSLNHLFAATQGEFSLIPGMGPAKYAQLQAVLEMSRRALGEELKQGNAFSTPGSVRDYLRLHLAGLKHEVFFALWLDSQNRLIASEELFRGTLTQTSVYPREVVKKAMLHNAAAVVLAHNHPSGVSEPSSADQLLTRELKQALALVDVRVLDHFIVAGTSQPLSFAE
;
A
#
# COMPACT_ATOMS: atom_id res chain seq x y z
N MET A 1 6.44 32.43 -9.98
CA MET A 1 5.05 32.91 -9.91
C MET A 1 4.38 32.17 -8.78
N ALA A 2 3.68 32.85 -7.88
CA ALA A 2 2.94 32.18 -6.81
C ALA A 2 1.65 31.56 -7.40
N ILE A 3 1.14 30.47 -6.80
CA ILE A 3 -0.13 29.85 -7.27
C ILE A 3 -1.30 30.83 -7.12
N THR A 4 -1.22 31.77 -6.20
CA THR A 4 -2.19 32.85 -6.03
C THR A 4 -2.28 33.81 -7.21
N ASP A 5 -1.25 33.83 -8.07
CA ASP A 5 -1.22 34.68 -9.28
C ASP A 5 -1.88 33.98 -10.49
N TRP A 6 -2.25 32.68 -10.35
CA TRP A 6 -2.90 31.92 -11.40
C TRP A 6 -4.39 32.25 -11.49
N PRO A 7 -5.03 32.07 -12.63
CA PRO A 7 -6.47 32.06 -12.75
C PRO A 7 -7.09 31.11 -11.70
N GLU A 8 -8.24 31.48 -11.16
CA GLU A 8 -8.85 30.73 -10.06
C GLU A 8 -9.19 29.27 -10.43
N ASP A 9 -9.66 29.09 -11.66
CA ASP A 9 -9.98 27.79 -12.25
C ASP A 9 -8.74 26.90 -12.55
N GLU A 10 -7.54 27.46 -12.50
CA GLU A 10 -6.28 26.72 -12.67
C GLU A 10 -5.61 26.37 -11.32
N ARG A 11 -6.08 26.93 -10.21
CA ARG A 11 -5.50 26.68 -8.88
C ARG A 11 -5.91 25.29 -8.38
N PRO A 12 -4.95 24.44 -7.92
CA PRO A 12 -5.26 23.06 -7.55
C PRO A 12 -6.36 22.93 -6.49
N ARG A 13 -6.41 23.80 -5.48
CA ARG A 13 -7.40 23.73 -4.41
C ARG A 13 -8.80 24.07 -4.92
N GLU A 14 -8.93 25.10 -5.70
CA GLU A 14 -10.17 25.54 -6.31
C GLU A 14 -10.68 24.50 -7.31
N ARG A 15 -9.79 23.90 -8.11
CA ARG A 15 -10.12 22.79 -8.99
C ARG A 15 -10.60 21.56 -8.24
N LEU A 16 -9.95 21.21 -7.14
CA LEU A 16 -10.39 20.09 -6.30
C LEU A 16 -11.81 20.31 -5.78
N LEU A 17 -12.11 21.51 -5.31
CA LEU A 17 -13.45 21.85 -4.77
C LEU A 17 -14.53 21.87 -5.87
N ALA A 18 -14.20 22.35 -7.06
CA ALA A 18 -15.14 22.47 -8.17
C ALA A 18 -15.35 21.18 -8.96
N GLN A 19 -14.29 20.36 -9.14
CA GLN A 19 -14.27 19.23 -10.07
C GLN A 19 -13.96 17.88 -9.40
N GLY A 20 -13.64 17.90 -8.10
CA GLY A 20 -13.25 16.69 -7.36
C GLY A 20 -11.77 16.30 -7.55
N ALA A 21 -11.31 15.37 -6.70
CA ALA A 21 -9.91 14.96 -6.66
C ALA A 21 -9.43 14.25 -7.94
N ALA A 22 -10.32 13.54 -8.62
CA ALA A 22 -10.00 12.80 -9.85
C ALA A 22 -9.62 13.70 -11.04
N ALA A 23 -9.98 14.99 -11.00
CA ALA A 23 -9.63 15.96 -12.03
C ALA A 23 -8.19 16.51 -11.88
N LEU A 24 -7.50 16.21 -10.77
CA LEU A 24 -6.17 16.71 -10.47
C LEU A 24 -5.10 15.68 -10.80
N SER A 25 -3.96 16.18 -11.28
CA SER A 25 -2.74 15.37 -11.39
C SER A 25 -2.14 15.06 -10.01
N ASP A 26 -1.30 14.03 -9.94
CA ASP A 26 -0.55 13.69 -8.72
C ASP A 26 0.23 14.89 -8.15
N ALA A 27 0.81 15.70 -9.03
CA ALA A 27 1.56 16.89 -8.62
C ALA A 27 0.65 17.98 -8.01
N GLU A 28 -0.57 18.14 -8.50
CA GLU A 28 -1.54 19.09 -7.96
C GLU A 28 -2.08 18.61 -6.61
N LEU A 29 -2.40 17.33 -6.48
CA LEU A 29 -2.80 16.72 -5.19
C LEU A 29 -1.69 16.87 -4.15
N LEU A 30 -0.45 16.54 -4.53
CA LEU A 30 0.70 16.70 -3.65
C LEU A 30 0.97 18.17 -3.29
N ALA A 31 0.74 19.11 -4.22
CA ALA A 31 0.88 20.55 -3.96
C ALA A 31 -0.12 21.06 -2.94
N ILE A 32 -1.37 20.56 -2.98
CA ILE A 32 -2.38 20.88 -1.96
C ILE A 32 -1.91 20.40 -0.58
N PHE A 33 -1.37 19.19 -0.51
CA PHE A 33 -0.81 18.60 0.71
C PHE A 33 0.38 19.42 1.24
N LEU A 34 1.32 19.83 0.38
CA LEU A 34 2.51 20.61 0.73
C LEU A 34 2.15 22.03 1.19
N ARG A 35 1.04 22.58 0.76
CA ARG A 35 0.47 23.91 1.07
C ARG A 35 1.28 25.08 0.53
N VAL A 36 2.59 25.03 0.66
CA VAL A 36 3.53 26.09 0.24
C VAL A 36 4.72 25.50 -0.51
N GLY A 37 5.22 26.24 -1.47
CA GLY A 37 6.48 25.95 -2.13
C GLY A 37 7.70 26.36 -1.31
N VAL A 38 8.82 26.49 -2.00
CA VAL A 38 10.06 27.04 -1.47
C VAL A 38 10.48 28.28 -2.27
N ARG A 39 11.50 29.01 -1.82
CA ARG A 39 11.97 30.20 -2.52
C ARG A 39 12.28 29.88 -4.00
N GLY A 40 11.60 30.55 -4.91
CA GLY A 40 11.75 30.38 -6.36
C GLY A 40 10.94 29.24 -6.98
N LYS A 41 10.20 28.45 -6.20
CA LYS A 41 9.37 27.33 -6.69
C LYS A 41 8.00 27.37 -6.04
N SER A 42 6.94 27.22 -6.84
CA SER A 42 5.58 27.03 -6.34
C SER A 42 5.43 25.66 -5.67
N ALA A 43 4.32 25.43 -4.95
CA ALA A 43 4.03 24.12 -4.38
C ALA A 43 3.86 23.05 -5.47
N VAL A 44 3.33 23.41 -6.64
CA VAL A 44 3.19 22.49 -7.80
C VAL A 44 4.55 22.15 -8.40
N ASP A 45 5.46 23.12 -8.53
CA ASP A 45 6.81 22.86 -9.02
C ASP A 45 7.58 21.93 -8.07
N LEU A 46 7.44 22.17 -6.77
CA LEU A 46 8.05 21.33 -5.73
C LEU A 46 7.46 19.90 -5.75
N ALA A 47 6.16 19.78 -5.92
CA ALA A 47 5.49 18.48 -6.05
C ALA A 47 5.97 17.71 -7.29
N ARG A 48 6.10 18.38 -8.44
CA ARG A 48 6.65 17.76 -9.66
C ARG A 48 8.10 17.31 -9.47
N GLU A 49 8.90 18.09 -8.75
CA GLU A 49 10.29 17.72 -8.41
C GLU A 49 10.34 16.48 -7.52
N LEU A 50 9.49 16.40 -6.49
CA LEU A 50 9.36 15.24 -5.61
C LEU A 50 8.98 13.98 -6.39
N ILE A 51 7.94 14.04 -7.21
CA ILE A 51 7.50 12.89 -8.01
C ILE A 51 8.62 12.45 -8.97
N ARG A 52 9.33 13.39 -9.59
CA ARG A 52 10.45 13.08 -10.49
C ARG A 52 11.63 12.46 -9.74
N HIS A 53 11.93 12.93 -8.53
CA HIS A 53 13.03 12.42 -7.71
C HIS A 53 12.76 10.99 -7.21
N PHE A 54 11.56 10.71 -6.73
CA PHE A 54 11.19 9.40 -6.23
C PHE A 54 10.63 8.45 -7.31
N GLY A 55 10.32 8.95 -8.50
CA GLY A 55 9.80 8.19 -9.63
C GLY A 55 8.29 7.92 -9.58
N SER A 56 7.69 7.83 -8.39
CA SER A 56 6.25 7.63 -8.21
C SER A 56 5.77 8.10 -6.83
N LEU A 57 4.45 8.26 -6.65
CA LEU A 57 3.85 8.52 -5.34
C LEU A 57 4.13 7.37 -4.36
N ASN A 58 4.09 6.12 -4.81
CA ASN A 58 4.36 4.96 -3.94
C ASN A 58 5.79 5.00 -3.38
N HIS A 59 6.79 5.31 -4.19
CA HIS A 59 8.17 5.44 -3.73
C HIS A 59 8.36 6.66 -2.82
N LEU A 60 7.67 7.78 -3.11
CA LEU A 60 7.65 8.95 -2.23
C LEU A 60 7.08 8.59 -0.85
N PHE A 61 5.98 7.84 -0.82
CA PHE A 61 5.31 7.43 0.41
C PHE A 61 6.12 6.42 1.23
N ALA A 62 6.91 5.58 0.56
CA ALA A 62 7.80 4.61 1.18
C ALA A 62 9.19 5.18 1.54
N ALA A 63 9.48 6.43 1.16
CA ALA A 63 10.77 7.06 1.45
C ALA A 63 11.01 7.16 2.95
N THR A 64 12.26 6.97 3.36
CA THR A 64 12.67 7.23 4.74
C THR A 64 12.71 8.74 5.03
N GLN A 65 12.65 9.11 6.31
CA GLN A 65 12.80 10.52 6.71
C GLN A 65 14.08 11.13 6.16
N GLY A 66 15.19 10.36 6.16
CA GLY A 66 16.48 10.81 5.65
C GLY A 66 16.43 11.13 4.15
N GLU A 67 15.90 10.21 3.33
CA GLU A 67 15.74 10.41 1.88
C GLU A 67 14.83 11.60 1.57
N PHE A 68 13.70 11.71 2.28
CA PHE A 68 12.75 12.80 2.12
C PHE A 68 13.34 14.17 2.46
N SER A 69 14.16 14.23 3.51
CA SER A 69 14.78 15.48 4.00
C SER A 69 15.94 15.97 3.14
N LEU A 70 16.44 15.16 2.19
CA LEU A 70 17.43 15.61 1.20
C LEU A 70 16.90 16.70 0.26
N ILE A 71 15.57 16.77 0.11
CA ILE A 71 14.94 17.74 -0.78
C ILE A 71 14.68 19.04 -0.03
N PRO A 72 15.17 20.21 -0.51
CA PRO A 72 14.96 21.49 0.13
C PRO A 72 13.47 21.76 0.38
N GLY A 73 13.15 22.14 1.63
CA GLY A 73 11.78 22.39 2.08
C GLY A 73 10.99 21.17 2.53
N MET A 74 11.59 19.97 2.49
CA MET A 74 11.02 18.71 2.96
C MET A 74 11.59 18.34 4.34
N GLY A 75 11.17 19.07 5.36
CA GLY A 75 11.58 18.81 6.74
C GLY A 75 10.75 17.73 7.45
N PRO A 76 11.12 17.40 8.71
CA PRO A 76 10.48 16.34 9.48
C PRO A 76 8.97 16.57 9.71
N ALA A 77 8.52 17.82 9.80
CA ALA A 77 7.09 18.12 9.96
C ALA A 77 6.25 17.67 8.75
N LYS A 78 6.71 17.92 7.53
CA LYS A 78 6.03 17.45 6.30
C LYS A 78 6.11 15.94 6.16
N TYR A 79 7.24 15.33 6.54
CA TYR A 79 7.37 13.89 6.59
C TYR A 79 6.36 13.25 7.55
N ALA A 80 6.29 13.75 8.79
CA ALA A 80 5.34 13.26 9.78
C ALA A 80 3.89 13.42 9.33
N GLN A 81 3.55 14.56 8.72
CA GLN A 81 2.22 14.79 8.15
C GLN A 81 1.90 13.77 7.04
N LEU A 82 2.85 13.47 6.14
CA LEU A 82 2.69 12.49 5.07
C LEU A 82 2.42 11.09 5.65
N GLN A 83 3.25 10.66 6.60
CA GLN A 83 3.08 9.35 7.24
C GLN A 83 1.77 9.24 8.02
N ALA A 84 1.33 10.32 8.69
CA ALA A 84 0.05 10.34 9.39
C ALA A 84 -1.14 10.19 8.44
N VAL A 85 -1.14 10.86 7.29
CA VAL A 85 -2.21 10.72 6.28
C VAL A 85 -2.24 9.29 5.72
N LEU A 86 -1.08 8.72 5.41
CA LEU A 86 -0.99 7.32 4.94
C LEU A 86 -1.53 6.33 5.97
N GLU A 87 -1.17 6.50 7.23
CA GLU A 87 -1.66 5.64 8.31
C GLU A 87 -3.18 5.79 8.51
N MET A 88 -3.71 7.01 8.45
CA MET A 88 -5.17 7.22 8.49
C MET A 88 -5.88 6.53 7.33
N SER A 89 -5.33 6.60 6.11
CA SER A 89 -5.87 5.91 4.94
C SER A 89 -5.86 4.39 5.12
N ARG A 90 -4.77 3.83 5.67
CA ARG A 90 -4.67 2.40 6.00
C ARG A 90 -5.74 1.97 6.99
N ARG A 91 -5.94 2.76 8.05
CA ARG A 91 -6.96 2.48 9.07
C ARG A 91 -8.37 2.55 8.50
N ALA A 92 -8.67 3.56 7.69
CA ALA A 92 -9.98 3.71 7.05
C ALA A 92 -10.30 2.49 6.16
N LEU A 93 -9.38 2.06 5.29
CA LEU A 93 -9.56 0.84 4.50
C LEU A 93 -9.67 -0.42 5.36
N GLY A 94 -8.89 -0.49 6.46
CA GLY A 94 -8.99 -1.60 7.42
C GLY A 94 -10.34 -1.66 8.14
N GLU A 95 -10.96 -0.53 8.43
CA GLU A 95 -12.30 -0.47 9.03
C GLU A 95 -13.37 -1.02 8.08
N GLU A 96 -13.29 -0.69 6.78
CA GLU A 96 -14.18 -1.26 5.77
C GLU A 96 -14.08 -2.79 5.71
N LEU A 97 -12.86 -3.34 5.76
CA LEU A 97 -12.62 -4.78 5.75
C LEU A 97 -13.06 -5.48 7.05
N LYS A 98 -13.10 -4.76 8.18
CA LYS A 98 -13.64 -5.28 9.45
C LYS A 98 -15.16 -5.31 9.49
N GLN A 99 -15.82 -4.35 8.84
CA GLN A 99 -17.29 -4.24 8.82
C GLN A 99 -17.92 -5.08 7.72
N GLY A 100 -17.24 -5.21 6.58
CA GLY A 100 -17.70 -5.93 5.39
C GLY A 100 -17.07 -7.30 5.23
N ASN A 101 -17.66 -8.12 4.35
CA ASN A 101 -17.03 -9.34 3.86
C ASN A 101 -15.91 -8.96 2.87
N ALA A 102 -14.68 -9.36 3.13
CA ALA A 102 -13.52 -9.06 2.27
C ALA A 102 -13.73 -9.52 0.80
N PHE A 103 -14.57 -10.53 0.57
CA PHE A 103 -14.90 -11.02 -0.77
C PHE A 103 -16.02 -10.27 -1.49
N SER A 104 -16.89 -9.58 -0.76
CA SER A 104 -17.90 -8.72 -1.40
C SER A 104 -17.30 -7.42 -1.96
N THR A 105 -16.06 -7.11 -1.58
CA THR A 105 -15.32 -5.94 -2.06
C THR A 105 -13.86 -6.30 -2.43
N PRO A 106 -13.63 -7.09 -3.49
CA PRO A 106 -12.28 -7.48 -3.92
C PRO A 106 -11.36 -6.27 -4.18
N GLY A 107 -11.93 -5.16 -4.63
CA GLY A 107 -11.22 -3.89 -4.81
C GLY A 107 -10.62 -3.37 -3.51
N SER A 108 -11.37 -3.35 -2.41
CA SER A 108 -10.89 -2.86 -1.11
C SER A 108 -9.73 -3.69 -0.56
N VAL A 109 -9.72 -5.01 -0.78
CA VAL A 109 -8.60 -5.88 -0.41
C VAL A 109 -7.35 -5.51 -1.22
N ARG A 110 -7.48 -5.35 -2.54
CA ARG A 110 -6.39 -4.95 -3.42
C ARG A 110 -5.82 -3.58 -3.03
N ASP A 111 -6.69 -2.60 -2.77
CA ASP A 111 -6.28 -1.25 -2.36
C ASP A 111 -5.59 -1.26 -1.00
N TYR A 112 -6.11 -2.03 -0.05
CA TYR A 112 -5.48 -2.24 1.25
C TYR A 112 -4.08 -2.83 1.12
N LEU A 113 -3.92 -3.90 0.34
CA LEU A 113 -2.63 -4.55 0.10
C LEU A 113 -1.65 -3.62 -0.64
N ARG A 114 -2.11 -2.89 -1.65
CA ARG A 114 -1.27 -1.87 -2.34
C ARG A 114 -0.73 -0.84 -1.37
N LEU A 115 -1.59 -0.29 -0.52
CA LEU A 115 -1.18 0.74 0.44
C LEU A 115 -0.17 0.24 1.48
N HIS A 116 -0.17 -1.07 1.76
CA HIS A 116 0.77 -1.67 2.70
C HIS A 116 2.08 -2.13 2.05
N LEU A 117 2.04 -2.62 0.83
CA LEU A 117 3.13 -3.41 0.25
C LEU A 117 3.81 -2.75 -0.97
N ALA A 118 3.11 -1.91 -1.75
CA ALA A 118 3.59 -1.46 -3.06
C ALA A 118 4.90 -0.64 -3.03
N GLY A 119 5.19 0.04 -1.92
CA GLY A 119 6.40 0.90 -1.82
C GLY A 119 7.58 0.23 -1.15
N LEU A 120 7.47 -1.01 -0.69
CA LEU A 120 8.52 -1.68 0.07
C LEU A 120 9.69 -2.08 -0.84
N LYS A 121 10.92 -1.77 -0.39
CA LYS A 121 12.18 -2.07 -1.11
C LYS A 121 12.69 -3.50 -0.86
N HIS A 122 12.03 -4.25 0.00
CA HIS A 122 12.32 -5.63 0.34
C HIS A 122 11.05 -6.46 0.22
N GLU A 123 11.21 -7.75 0.04
CA GLU A 123 10.08 -8.67 -0.05
C GLU A 123 9.47 -8.89 1.33
N VAL A 124 8.14 -8.81 1.41
CA VAL A 124 7.35 -9.04 2.64
C VAL A 124 6.28 -10.05 2.32
N PHE A 125 6.14 -11.07 3.15
CA PHE A 125 5.01 -11.98 3.15
C PHE A 125 4.01 -11.53 4.21
N PHE A 126 2.77 -11.30 3.80
CA PHE A 126 1.74 -10.63 4.56
C PHE A 126 0.47 -11.48 4.65
N ALA A 127 -0.25 -11.41 5.75
CA ALA A 127 -1.51 -12.11 5.94
C ALA A 127 -2.64 -11.18 6.39
N LEU A 128 -3.83 -11.42 5.85
CA LEU A 128 -5.11 -10.91 6.34
C LEU A 128 -5.85 -12.07 6.98
N TRP A 129 -5.95 -12.06 8.31
CA TRP A 129 -6.68 -13.07 9.09
C TRP A 129 -8.16 -12.74 9.13
N LEU A 130 -9.02 -13.71 8.82
CA LEU A 130 -10.43 -13.49 8.63
C LEU A 130 -11.25 -14.42 9.54
N ASP A 131 -12.41 -13.91 9.96
CA ASP A 131 -13.41 -14.71 10.68
C ASP A 131 -14.24 -15.61 9.73
N SER A 132 -15.21 -16.34 10.29
CA SER A 132 -16.08 -17.24 9.55
C SER A 132 -16.98 -16.51 8.52
N GLN A 133 -17.17 -15.21 8.66
CA GLN A 133 -17.90 -14.35 7.73
C GLN A 133 -16.96 -13.62 6.76
N ASN A 134 -15.68 -14.00 6.74
CA ASN A 134 -14.61 -13.38 5.95
C ASN A 134 -14.40 -11.88 6.27
N ARG A 135 -14.62 -11.45 7.50
CA ARG A 135 -14.31 -10.10 7.98
C ARG A 135 -12.90 -10.08 8.55
N LEU A 136 -12.20 -8.99 8.37
CA LEU A 136 -10.82 -8.83 8.85
C LEU A 136 -10.76 -8.85 10.38
N ILE A 137 -10.03 -9.82 10.95
CA ILE A 137 -9.67 -9.88 12.37
C ILE A 137 -8.40 -9.07 12.60
N ALA A 138 -7.36 -9.40 11.84
CA ALA A 138 -6.04 -8.79 11.94
C ALA A 138 -5.30 -8.85 10.60
N SER A 139 -4.33 -7.97 10.44
CA SER A 139 -3.38 -8.01 9.32
C SER A 139 -1.97 -7.84 9.86
N GLU A 140 -1.03 -8.62 9.37
CA GLU A 140 0.35 -8.56 9.84
C GLU A 140 1.37 -9.00 8.80
N GLU A 141 2.57 -8.45 8.90
CA GLU A 141 3.75 -8.96 8.23
C GLU A 141 4.19 -10.25 8.94
N LEU A 142 4.25 -11.36 8.22
CA LEU A 142 4.65 -12.65 8.77
C LEU A 142 6.15 -12.89 8.63
N PHE A 143 6.69 -12.55 7.45
CA PHE A 143 8.10 -12.77 7.13
C PHE A 143 8.61 -11.59 6.30
N ARG A 144 9.88 -11.29 6.52
CA ARG A 144 10.64 -10.30 5.76
C ARG A 144 11.84 -10.98 5.12
N GLY A 145 11.89 -10.90 3.79
CA GLY A 145 13.00 -11.44 3.01
C GLY A 145 14.10 -10.41 2.78
N THR A 146 15.12 -10.89 2.09
CA THR A 146 16.12 -10.06 1.42
C THR A 146 15.56 -9.53 0.10
N LEU A 147 16.40 -8.88 -0.72
CA LEU A 147 15.99 -8.37 -2.05
C LEU A 147 15.55 -9.48 -3.03
N THR A 148 15.87 -10.74 -2.76
CA THR A 148 15.71 -11.86 -3.70
C THR A 148 14.99 -13.07 -3.14
N GLN A 149 14.76 -13.19 -1.84
CA GLN A 149 14.13 -14.37 -1.26
C GLN A 149 13.56 -14.14 0.14
N THR A 150 12.34 -14.63 0.36
CA THR A 150 11.69 -14.69 1.68
C THR A 150 11.46 -16.16 2.04
N SER A 151 12.04 -16.62 3.17
CA SER A 151 11.76 -17.95 3.70
C SER A 151 10.47 -17.92 4.51
N VAL A 152 9.40 -18.51 3.97
CA VAL A 152 8.12 -18.65 4.65
C VAL A 152 7.99 -20.06 5.22
N TYR A 153 7.75 -20.16 6.53
CA TYR A 153 7.61 -21.44 7.22
C TYR A 153 6.14 -21.74 7.52
N PRO A 154 5.52 -22.76 6.89
CA PRO A 154 4.11 -23.09 7.08
C PRO A 154 3.70 -23.25 8.54
N ARG A 155 4.55 -23.86 9.39
CA ARG A 155 4.29 -24.00 10.83
C ARG A 155 4.08 -22.65 11.55
N GLU A 156 4.81 -21.59 11.16
CA GLU A 156 4.66 -20.27 11.78
C GLU A 156 3.39 -19.59 11.30
N VAL A 157 3.00 -19.81 10.04
CA VAL A 157 1.72 -19.33 9.48
C VAL A 157 0.54 -19.99 10.21
N VAL A 158 0.60 -21.32 10.41
CA VAL A 158 -0.42 -22.08 11.18
C VAL A 158 -0.52 -21.58 12.62
N LYS A 159 0.61 -21.37 13.31
CA LYS A 159 0.61 -20.81 14.67
C LYS A 159 -0.08 -19.46 14.75
N LYS A 160 0.16 -18.58 13.78
CA LYS A 160 -0.47 -17.27 13.69
C LYS A 160 -1.97 -17.37 13.41
N ALA A 161 -2.38 -18.25 12.50
CA ALA A 161 -3.79 -18.52 12.22
C ALA A 161 -4.53 -18.94 13.49
N MET A 162 -3.96 -19.85 14.30
CA MET A 162 -4.52 -20.29 15.56
C MET A 162 -4.53 -19.18 16.62
N LEU A 163 -3.46 -18.36 16.70
CA LEU A 163 -3.41 -17.23 17.63
C LEU A 163 -4.53 -16.22 17.39
N HIS A 164 -4.84 -15.96 16.11
CA HIS A 164 -5.92 -15.05 15.72
C HIS A 164 -7.31 -15.71 15.72
N ASN A 165 -7.39 -17.01 16.00
CA ASN A 165 -8.62 -17.78 15.88
C ASN A 165 -9.29 -17.58 14.50
N ALA A 166 -8.48 -17.58 13.45
CA ALA A 166 -8.90 -17.29 12.09
C ALA A 166 -9.60 -18.49 11.45
N ALA A 167 -10.71 -18.26 10.76
CA ALA A 167 -11.41 -19.26 9.95
C ALA A 167 -10.93 -19.25 8.48
N ALA A 168 -10.34 -18.14 8.05
CA ALA A 168 -9.79 -18.00 6.72
C ALA A 168 -8.62 -16.99 6.69
N VAL A 169 -7.85 -17.01 5.60
CA VAL A 169 -6.74 -16.10 5.37
C VAL A 169 -6.67 -15.67 3.91
N VAL A 170 -6.35 -14.41 3.68
CA VAL A 170 -5.80 -13.93 2.41
C VAL A 170 -4.31 -13.71 2.60
N LEU A 171 -3.52 -14.32 1.75
CA LEU A 171 -2.07 -14.18 1.72
C LEU A 171 -1.67 -13.11 0.69
N ALA A 172 -0.56 -12.45 0.93
CA ALA A 172 0.00 -11.53 -0.04
C ALA A 172 1.52 -11.43 0.10
N HIS A 173 2.21 -11.13 -0.98
CA HIS A 173 3.60 -10.69 -0.94
C HIS A 173 3.84 -9.64 -2.02
N ASN A 174 4.89 -8.84 -1.84
CA ASN A 174 5.29 -7.87 -2.84
C ASN A 174 6.52 -8.34 -3.60
N HIS A 175 6.58 -7.94 -4.86
CA HIS A 175 7.77 -8.05 -5.69
C HIS A 175 8.41 -6.66 -5.87
N PRO A 176 9.52 -6.35 -5.17
CA PRO A 176 10.23 -5.08 -5.33
C PRO A 176 10.76 -4.85 -6.75
N SER A 177 10.93 -5.93 -7.53
CA SER A 177 11.32 -5.87 -8.94
C SER A 177 10.27 -5.22 -9.84
N GLY A 178 9.01 -5.15 -9.40
CA GLY A 178 7.88 -4.66 -10.20
C GLY A 178 7.27 -5.71 -11.16
N VAL A 179 7.79 -6.94 -11.16
CA VAL A 179 7.24 -8.05 -11.98
C VAL A 179 6.10 -8.71 -11.22
N SER A 180 4.89 -8.73 -11.78
CA SER A 180 3.70 -9.29 -11.13
C SER A 180 3.52 -10.80 -11.38
N GLU A 181 4.26 -11.39 -12.30
CA GLU A 181 4.15 -12.82 -12.60
C GLU A 181 4.61 -13.68 -11.41
N PRO A 182 3.80 -14.69 -11.00
CA PRO A 182 4.17 -15.61 -9.93
C PRO A 182 5.32 -16.52 -10.36
N SER A 183 6.31 -16.65 -9.51
CA SER A 183 7.37 -17.63 -9.69
C SER A 183 6.87 -19.05 -9.39
N SER A 184 7.63 -20.07 -9.83
CA SER A 184 7.34 -21.47 -9.47
C SER A 184 7.42 -21.68 -7.94
N ALA A 185 8.28 -20.93 -7.25
CA ALA A 185 8.40 -20.97 -5.79
C ALA A 185 7.14 -20.42 -5.11
N ASP A 186 6.56 -19.32 -5.61
CA ASP A 186 5.31 -18.73 -5.07
C ASP A 186 4.15 -19.71 -5.22
N GLN A 187 4.07 -20.39 -6.37
CA GLN A 187 3.04 -21.39 -6.62
C GLN A 187 3.18 -22.61 -5.70
N LEU A 188 4.42 -23.08 -5.47
CA LEU A 188 4.69 -24.19 -4.56
C LEU A 188 4.33 -23.80 -3.13
N LEU A 189 4.83 -22.66 -2.65
CA LEU A 189 4.53 -22.14 -1.33
C LEU A 189 3.03 -21.98 -1.08
N THR A 190 2.30 -21.44 -2.07
CA THR A 190 0.84 -21.28 -1.97
C THR A 190 0.14 -22.64 -1.78
N ARG A 191 0.58 -23.68 -2.50
CA ARG A 191 0.04 -25.04 -2.34
C ARG A 191 0.35 -25.63 -0.97
N GLU A 192 1.59 -25.49 -0.50
CA GLU A 192 2.01 -25.97 0.82
C GLU A 192 1.23 -25.29 1.95
N LEU A 193 1.05 -23.97 1.86
CA LEU A 193 0.27 -23.22 2.85
C LEU A 193 -1.21 -23.60 2.83
N LYS A 194 -1.82 -23.79 1.65
CA LYS A 194 -3.19 -24.28 1.53
C LYS A 194 -3.35 -25.64 2.21
N GLN A 195 -2.41 -26.56 1.98
CA GLN A 195 -2.46 -27.89 2.61
C GLN A 195 -2.26 -27.82 4.14
N ALA A 196 -1.28 -27.06 4.61
CA ALA A 196 -0.99 -26.94 6.04
C ALA A 196 -2.15 -26.30 6.82
N LEU A 197 -2.74 -25.23 6.29
CA LEU A 197 -3.86 -24.52 6.91
C LEU A 197 -5.16 -25.33 6.87
N ALA A 198 -5.39 -26.12 5.83
CA ALA A 198 -6.54 -27.02 5.75
C ALA A 198 -6.57 -28.07 6.86
N LEU A 199 -5.39 -28.50 7.38
CA LEU A 199 -5.30 -29.44 8.51
C LEU A 199 -5.83 -28.87 9.84
N VAL A 200 -5.98 -27.57 9.92
CA VAL A 200 -6.50 -26.85 11.11
C VAL A 200 -7.77 -26.06 10.78
N ASP A 201 -8.50 -26.47 9.76
CA ASP A 201 -9.77 -25.90 9.30
C ASP A 201 -9.69 -24.40 8.91
N VAL A 202 -8.52 -23.91 8.51
CA VAL A 202 -8.33 -22.53 8.03
C VAL A 202 -8.24 -22.50 6.51
N ARG A 203 -9.14 -21.76 5.86
CA ARG A 203 -9.22 -21.67 4.40
C ARG A 203 -8.30 -20.58 3.87
N VAL A 204 -7.44 -20.90 2.92
CA VAL A 204 -6.74 -19.88 2.12
C VAL A 204 -7.67 -19.44 0.99
N LEU A 205 -8.14 -18.22 1.07
CA LEU A 205 -9.13 -17.68 0.14
C LEU A 205 -8.48 -17.18 -1.14
N ASP A 206 -7.35 -16.47 -1.00
CA ASP A 206 -6.57 -15.98 -2.12
C ASP A 206 -5.11 -15.79 -1.72
N HIS A 207 -4.25 -15.55 -2.73
CA HIS A 207 -2.89 -15.10 -2.57
C HIS A 207 -2.59 -14.03 -3.61
N PHE A 208 -2.22 -12.84 -3.17
CA PHE A 208 -1.97 -11.69 -4.02
C PHE A 208 -0.48 -11.40 -4.18
N ILE A 209 -0.07 -11.00 -5.40
CA ILE A 209 1.24 -10.41 -5.67
C ILE A 209 1.07 -8.92 -5.90
N VAL A 210 1.78 -8.11 -5.11
CA VAL A 210 1.81 -6.66 -5.23
C VAL A 210 3.11 -6.23 -5.90
N ALA A 211 3.04 -5.75 -7.14
CA ALA A 211 4.20 -5.38 -7.92
C ALA A 211 4.10 -3.93 -8.42
N GLY A 212 4.95 -3.06 -7.89
CA GLY A 212 5.01 -1.66 -8.31
C GLY A 212 3.67 -0.94 -8.20
N THR A 213 3.26 -0.28 -9.29
CA THR A 213 2.01 0.51 -9.37
C THR A 213 0.85 -0.27 -9.97
N SER A 214 1.08 -1.50 -10.45
CA SER A 214 0.05 -2.34 -11.05
C SER A 214 -1.00 -2.78 -10.03
N GLN A 215 -2.14 -3.21 -10.55
CA GLN A 215 -3.15 -3.84 -9.71
C GLN A 215 -2.61 -5.16 -9.15
N PRO A 216 -2.81 -5.46 -7.85
CA PRO A 216 -2.38 -6.74 -7.28
C PRO A 216 -2.95 -7.92 -8.04
N LEU A 217 -2.07 -8.86 -8.44
CA LEU A 217 -2.44 -10.06 -9.15
C LEU A 217 -2.95 -11.10 -8.14
N SER A 218 -4.09 -11.71 -8.44
CA SER A 218 -4.70 -12.78 -7.64
C SER A 218 -4.30 -14.15 -8.19
N PHE A 219 -4.02 -15.12 -7.31
CA PHE A 219 -3.84 -16.52 -7.67
C PHE A 219 -5.16 -17.29 -7.85
N ALA A 220 -6.31 -16.68 -7.48
CA ALA A 220 -7.63 -17.27 -7.62
C ALA A 220 -8.31 -16.89 -8.95
N GLU A 221 -7.79 -15.87 -9.65
CA GLU A 221 -8.22 -15.44 -10.99
C GLU A 221 -7.28 -16.08 -12.06
#